data_298e3d5a92f67d69e38ea7ce67a5aa15
#
_entry.id   298e3d5a92f67d69e38ea7ce67a5aa15
#
_cell.length_a   1.000
_cell.length_b   1.000
_cell.length_c   1.000
_cell.angle_alpha   90.00
_cell.angle_beta   90.00
_cell.angle_gamma   90.00
#
_symmetry.space_group_name_H-M   'P 1'
#
loop_
_entity.id
_entity.type
_entity.pdbx_description
1 polymer ?
#
loop_
_entity_poly.entity_id
_entity_poly.type
_entity_poly.pdbx_seq_one_letter_code
_entity_poly.pdbx_strand_id
1 'polypeptide(L)'
;MSTAVIVFGRFNPPTIGHEKLINAVIAANQREGGTALIYGSHTQDSRKNPLTHKQKLKYLGKMFPRMKRSIQTKATERNALEIAHTLSGKYDKLVMVVGSDRVDDFTSLLNSYNGIKSKHGFYEFKEIEIISAGERDPDADGASGM
;
A
#
# COMPACT_ATOMS: atom_id res chain seq x y z
N MET A 1 2.35 -20.68 -4.94
CA MET A 1 1.60 -19.81 -4.02
C MET A 1 1.42 -18.44 -4.66
N SER A 2 0.19 -17.98 -4.81
CA SER A 2 -0.07 -16.66 -5.37
C SER A 2 0.15 -15.57 -4.33
N THR A 3 0.79 -14.49 -4.72
CA THR A 3 1.18 -13.41 -3.81
C THR A 3 0.70 -12.05 -4.31
N ALA A 4 0.09 -11.27 -3.44
CA ALA A 4 -0.20 -9.87 -3.70
C ALA A 4 0.84 -9.02 -2.96
N VAL A 5 1.48 -8.12 -3.67
CA VAL A 5 2.44 -7.17 -3.09
C VAL A 5 1.78 -5.80 -3.13
N ILE A 6 1.45 -5.25 -1.97
CA ILE A 6 0.66 -4.02 -1.88
C ILE A 6 1.43 -2.88 -1.22
N VAL A 7 1.05 -1.68 -1.58
CA VAL A 7 1.42 -0.46 -0.86
C VAL A 7 0.17 0.42 -0.77
N PHE A 8 0.04 1.11 0.34
CA PHE A 8 -1.07 2.04 0.59
C PHE A 8 -0.49 3.34 1.10
N GLY A 9 -0.78 4.44 0.44
CA GLY A 9 -0.23 5.74 0.83
C GLY A 9 -1.17 6.89 0.51
N ARG A 10 -0.93 8.02 1.14
CA ARG A 10 -1.73 9.21 0.91
C ARG A 10 -1.43 9.85 -0.44
N PHE A 11 -0.15 9.86 -0.88
CA PHE A 11 0.28 10.43 -2.17
C PHE A 11 -0.36 11.80 -2.45
N ASN A 12 -0.25 12.72 -1.52
CA ASN A 12 -1.00 13.98 -1.59
C ASN A 12 -0.11 15.20 -1.39
N PRO A 13 0.62 15.65 -2.42
CA PRO A 13 0.80 14.97 -3.71
C PRO A 13 1.84 13.86 -3.63
N PRO A 14 1.92 13.00 -4.68
CA PRO A 14 3.05 12.07 -4.79
C PRO A 14 4.36 12.85 -4.91
N THR A 15 5.39 12.39 -4.24
CA THR A 15 6.69 13.06 -4.22
C THR A 15 7.82 12.06 -4.42
N ILE A 16 9.04 12.58 -4.52
CA ILE A 16 10.25 11.76 -4.66
C ILE A 16 10.39 10.75 -3.52
N GLY A 17 9.96 11.13 -2.30
CA GLY A 17 10.00 10.21 -1.16
C GLY A 17 9.16 8.95 -1.36
N HIS A 18 8.10 9.04 -2.14
CA HIS A 18 7.28 7.86 -2.45
C HIS A 18 7.96 6.92 -3.42
N GLU A 19 9.02 7.36 -4.11
CA GLU A 19 9.78 6.52 -5.01
C GLU A 19 10.40 5.31 -4.28
N LYS A 20 10.84 5.49 -3.04
CA LYS A 20 11.36 4.38 -2.24
C LYS A 20 10.30 3.29 -2.03
N LEU A 21 9.06 3.69 -1.73
CA LEU A 21 7.96 2.75 -1.57
C LEU A 21 7.67 2.01 -2.87
N ILE A 22 7.60 2.73 -3.98
CA ILE A 22 7.31 2.14 -5.28
C ILE A 22 8.44 1.18 -5.71
N ASN A 23 9.68 1.58 -5.54
CA ASN A 23 10.82 0.72 -5.90
C ASN A 23 10.87 -0.54 -5.04
N ALA A 24 10.52 -0.42 -3.76
CA ALA A 24 10.45 -1.58 -2.87
C ALA A 24 9.33 -2.54 -3.28
N VAL A 25 8.21 -2.02 -3.75
CA VAL A 25 7.11 -2.84 -4.30
C VAL A 25 7.59 -3.60 -5.54
N ILE A 26 8.28 -2.92 -6.44
CA ILE A 26 8.80 -3.55 -7.66
C ILE A 26 9.76 -4.68 -7.31
N ALA A 27 10.73 -4.42 -6.41
CA ALA A 27 11.71 -5.41 -5.99
C ALA A 27 11.06 -6.60 -5.30
N ALA A 28 10.13 -6.35 -4.39
CA ALA A 28 9.41 -7.41 -3.69
C ALA A 28 8.59 -8.25 -4.67
N ASN A 29 7.94 -7.60 -5.62
CA ASN A 29 7.14 -8.29 -6.61
C ASN A 29 7.98 -9.20 -7.50
N GLN A 30 9.17 -8.74 -7.89
CA GLN A 30 10.10 -9.55 -8.67
C GLN A 30 10.55 -10.78 -7.88
N ARG A 31 10.86 -10.60 -6.60
CA ARG A 31 11.28 -11.70 -5.71
C ARG A 31 10.16 -12.72 -5.52
N GLU A 32 8.93 -12.26 -5.32
CA GLU A 32 7.79 -13.13 -5.03
C GLU A 32 7.12 -13.70 -6.29
N GLY A 33 7.36 -13.10 -7.44
CA GLY A 33 6.68 -13.49 -8.66
C GLY A 33 5.17 -13.27 -8.60
N GLY A 34 4.75 -12.22 -7.89
CA GLY A 34 3.35 -11.98 -7.61
C GLY A 34 2.72 -10.86 -8.45
N THR A 35 1.73 -10.21 -7.87
CA THR A 35 1.02 -9.09 -8.48
C THR A 35 1.17 -7.86 -7.61
N ALA A 36 1.73 -6.78 -8.17
CA ALA A 36 1.90 -5.52 -7.46
C ALA A 36 0.60 -4.70 -7.56
N LEU A 37 0.16 -4.17 -6.41
CA LEU A 37 -1.06 -3.38 -6.31
C LEU A 37 -0.78 -2.11 -5.50
N ILE A 38 -1.03 -0.94 -6.09
CA ILE A 38 -0.77 0.34 -5.46
C ILE A 38 -2.09 1.02 -5.15
N TYR A 39 -2.33 1.30 -3.87
CA TYR A 39 -3.55 1.93 -3.38
C TYR A 39 -3.26 3.33 -2.85
N GLY A 40 -4.12 4.29 -3.19
CA GLY A 40 -4.09 5.62 -2.62
C GLY A 40 -5.17 5.80 -1.57
N SER A 41 -4.92 6.62 -0.56
CA SER A 41 -5.93 6.89 0.46
C SER A 41 -7.03 7.78 -0.10
N HIS A 42 -8.22 7.69 0.52
CA HIS A 42 -9.35 8.55 0.16
C HIS A 42 -9.39 9.82 1.02
N THR A 43 -8.38 10.01 1.88
CA THR A 43 -8.29 11.20 2.72
C THR A 43 -8.12 12.45 1.88
N GLN A 44 -8.93 13.47 2.16
CA GLN A 44 -8.83 14.76 1.50
C GLN A 44 -9.17 15.88 2.50
N ASP A 45 -8.33 16.90 2.57
CA ASP A 45 -8.62 18.14 3.29
C ASP A 45 -7.84 19.28 2.64
N SER A 46 -8.25 20.52 2.91
CA SER A 46 -7.71 21.68 2.20
C SER A 46 -6.27 22.03 2.55
N ARG A 47 -5.75 21.51 3.66
CA ARG A 47 -4.40 21.85 4.12
C ARG A 47 -3.39 20.75 3.89
N LYS A 48 -3.72 19.52 4.33
CA LYS A 48 -2.77 18.40 4.32
C LYS A 48 -2.98 17.46 3.16
N ASN A 49 -4.23 17.31 2.73
CA ASN A 49 -4.60 16.36 1.69
C ASN A 49 -5.52 17.04 0.66
N PRO A 50 -4.99 18.01 -0.13
CA PRO A 50 -5.82 18.79 -1.04
C PRO A 50 -6.31 18.02 -2.25
N LEU A 51 -5.65 16.91 -2.60
CA LEU A 51 -6.00 16.17 -3.81
C LEU A 51 -7.08 15.13 -3.55
N THR A 52 -8.00 14.97 -4.50
CA THR A 52 -8.95 13.87 -4.48
C THR A 52 -8.24 12.56 -4.76
N HIS A 53 -8.88 11.44 -4.43
CA HIS A 53 -8.35 10.11 -4.74
C HIS A 53 -8.00 9.98 -6.22
N LYS A 54 -8.88 10.45 -7.10
CA LYS A 54 -8.66 10.40 -8.54
C LYS A 54 -7.43 11.22 -8.97
N GLN A 55 -7.29 12.42 -8.39
CA GLN A 55 -6.15 13.28 -8.71
C GLN A 55 -4.82 12.68 -8.25
N LYS A 56 -4.78 12.13 -7.03
CA LYS A 56 -3.60 11.46 -6.50
C LYS A 56 -3.10 10.37 -7.44
N LEU A 57 -4.02 9.51 -7.85
CA LEU A 57 -3.66 8.35 -8.67
C LEU A 57 -3.26 8.76 -10.08
N LYS A 58 -3.83 9.84 -10.59
CA LYS A 58 -3.43 10.40 -11.88
C LYS A 58 -1.98 10.89 -11.84
N TYR A 59 -1.62 11.65 -10.78
CA TYR A 59 -0.24 12.11 -10.62
C TYR A 59 0.72 10.96 -10.40
N LEU A 60 0.31 9.97 -9.63
CA LEU A 60 1.12 8.79 -9.37
C LEU A 60 1.43 8.04 -10.67
N GLY A 61 0.45 7.89 -11.54
CA GLY A 61 0.64 7.26 -12.84
C GLY A 61 1.59 8.04 -13.75
N LYS A 62 1.60 9.37 -13.65
CA LYS A 62 2.53 10.20 -14.41
C LYS A 62 3.95 10.09 -13.87
N MET A 63 4.13 10.01 -12.57
CA MET A 63 5.44 9.89 -11.94
C MET A 63 6.04 8.50 -12.14
N PHE A 64 5.21 7.47 -12.16
CA PHE A 64 5.65 6.09 -12.23
C PHE A 64 4.93 5.35 -13.37
N PRO A 65 5.22 5.69 -14.63
CA PRO A 65 4.48 5.11 -15.77
C PRO A 65 4.57 3.58 -15.86
N ARG A 66 5.68 3.00 -15.38
CA ARG A 66 5.86 1.54 -15.38
C ARG A 66 4.88 0.84 -14.47
N MET A 67 4.37 1.53 -13.44
CA MET A 67 3.45 0.98 -12.45
C MET A 67 2.00 1.35 -12.72
N LYS A 68 1.71 1.98 -13.83
CA LYS A 68 0.37 2.49 -14.13
C LYS A 68 -0.70 1.40 -14.03
N ARG A 69 -0.40 0.19 -14.49
CA ARG A 69 -1.36 -0.93 -14.44
C ARG A 69 -1.59 -1.44 -13.02
N SER A 70 -0.62 -1.22 -12.13
CA SER A 70 -0.72 -1.66 -10.73
C SER A 70 -1.49 -0.68 -9.86
N ILE A 71 -1.70 0.55 -10.33
CA ILE A 71 -2.39 1.58 -9.57
C ILE A 71 -3.90 1.31 -9.60
N GLN A 72 -4.49 1.17 -8.39
CA GLN A 72 -5.90 0.81 -8.24
C GLN A 72 -6.79 2.06 -8.27
N THR A 73 -7.08 2.54 -9.48
CA THR A 73 -7.79 3.80 -9.69
C THR A 73 -9.25 3.76 -9.26
N LYS A 74 -9.84 2.57 -9.22
CA LYS A 74 -11.26 2.39 -8.86
C LYS A 74 -11.43 1.77 -7.47
N ALA A 75 -10.35 1.67 -6.71
CA ALA A 75 -10.40 1.05 -5.38
C ALA A 75 -11.22 1.90 -4.41
N THR A 76 -12.03 1.23 -3.60
CA THR A 76 -12.85 1.87 -2.57
C THR A 76 -12.32 1.59 -1.17
N GLU A 77 -11.33 0.73 -1.03
CA GLU A 77 -10.72 0.37 0.24
C GLU A 77 -10.09 1.61 0.88
N ARG A 78 -10.36 1.81 2.17
CA ARG A 78 -9.92 3.00 2.90
C ARG A 78 -8.74 2.75 3.82
N ASN A 79 -8.41 1.48 4.07
CA ASN A 79 -7.29 1.11 4.94
C ASN A 79 -6.77 -0.28 4.60
N ALA A 80 -5.66 -0.67 5.24
CA ALA A 80 -5.01 -1.95 4.96
C ALA A 80 -5.90 -3.16 5.27
N LEU A 81 -6.74 -3.08 6.29
CA LEU A 81 -7.63 -4.18 6.65
C LEU A 81 -8.69 -4.42 5.58
N GLU A 82 -9.23 -3.35 5.01
CA GLU A 82 -10.19 -3.46 3.92
C GLU A 82 -9.53 -4.02 2.66
N ILE A 83 -8.30 -3.62 2.38
CA ILE A 83 -7.53 -4.16 1.26
C ILE A 83 -7.32 -5.67 1.44
N ALA A 84 -6.92 -6.09 2.64
CA ALA A 84 -6.73 -7.51 2.95
C ALA A 84 -8.03 -8.29 2.76
N HIS A 85 -9.16 -7.74 3.21
CA HIS A 85 -10.46 -8.36 3.02
C HIS A 85 -10.78 -8.57 1.53
N THR A 86 -10.56 -7.55 0.70
CA THR A 86 -10.82 -7.62 -0.73
C THR A 86 -9.95 -8.66 -1.43
N LEU A 87 -8.69 -8.79 -1.02
CA LEU A 87 -7.74 -9.70 -1.65
C LEU A 87 -7.80 -11.13 -1.12
N SER A 88 -8.45 -11.34 0.02
CA SER A 88 -8.60 -12.67 0.59
C SER A 88 -9.33 -13.61 -0.37
N GLY A 89 -8.82 -14.81 -0.53
CA GLY A 89 -9.37 -15.77 -1.47
C GLY A 89 -8.86 -15.63 -2.90
N LYS A 90 -8.25 -14.49 -3.22
CA LYS A 90 -7.63 -14.27 -4.54
C LYS A 90 -6.14 -14.56 -4.52
N TYR A 91 -5.52 -14.41 -3.36
CA TYR A 91 -4.08 -14.64 -3.17
C TYR A 91 -3.85 -15.43 -1.89
N ASP A 92 -2.82 -16.27 -1.89
CA ASP A 92 -2.46 -17.06 -0.71
C ASP A 92 -1.58 -16.28 0.26
N LYS A 93 -0.73 -15.40 -0.26
CA LYS A 93 0.20 -14.61 0.53
C LYS A 93 -0.02 -13.12 0.30
N LEU A 94 0.06 -12.35 1.36
CA LEU A 94 0.00 -10.89 1.31
C LEU A 94 1.33 -10.31 1.75
N VAL A 95 1.94 -9.49 0.90
CA VAL A 95 3.14 -8.73 1.23
C VAL A 95 2.77 -7.26 1.19
N MET A 96 3.07 -6.52 2.25
CA MET A 96 2.81 -5.08 2.30
C MET A 96 4.13 -4.33 2.51
N VAL A 97 4.33 -3.31 1.69
CA VAL A 97 5.51 -2.46 1.78
C VAL A 97 5.16 -1.18 2.54
N VAL A 98 5.93 -0.87 3.57
CA VAL A 98 5.72 0.31 4.41
C VAL A 98 7.07 0.97 4.73
N GLY A 99 7.04 2.19 5.29
CA GLY A 99 8.25 2.79 5.83
C GLY A 99 8.76 1.99 7.04
N SER A 100 10.07 2.07 7.31
CA SER A 100 10.69 1.27 8.37
C SER A 100 10.04 1.47 9.74
N ASP A 101 9.55 2.68 10.01
CA ASP A 101 8.90 3.03 11.28
C ASP A 101 7.51 2.43 11.45
N ARG A 102 6.95 1.79 10.41
CA ARG A 102 5.60 1.24 10.42
C ARG A 102 5.55 -0.28 10.35
N VAL A 103 6.70 -0.93 10.17
CA VAL A 103 6.74 -2.39 9.98
C VAL A 103 6.10 -3.13 11.15
N ASP A 104 6.49 -2.80 12.38
CA ASP A 104 5.98 -3.49 13.56
C ASP A 104 4.47 -3.28 13.75
N ASP A 105 4.02 -2.05 13.55
CA ASP A 105 2.60 -1.70 13.69
C ASP A 105 1.73 -2.48 12.71
N PHE A 106 2.11 -2.51 11.45
CA PHE A 106 1.33 -3.23 10.43
C PHE A 106 1.46 -4.74 10.55
N THR A 107 2.63 -5.23 10.99
CA THR A 107 2.80 -6.66 11.25
C THR A 107 1.82 -7.13 12.33
N SER A 108 1.76 -6.40 13.43
CA SER A 108 0.83 -6.72 14.53
C SER A 108 -0.62 -6.58 14.08
N LEU A 109 -0.94 -5.48 13.40
CA LEU A 109 -2.32 -5.21 12.99
C LEU A 109 -2.86 -6.29 12.05
N LEU A 110 -2.13 -6.54 10.96
CA LEU A 110 -2.63 -7.45 9.93
C LEU A 110 -2.65 -8.91 10.39
N ASN A 111 -1.65 -9.33 11.16
CA ASN A 111 -1.62 -10.70 11.67
C ASN A 111 -2.66 -10.94 12.77
N SER A 112 -2.96 -9.92 13.59
CA SER A 112 -3.93 -10.09 14.67
C SER A 112 -5.35 -10.35 14.18
N TYR A 113 -5.69 -9.88 12.98
CA TYR A 113 -7.01 -10.09 12.39
C TYR A 113 -7.04 -11.20 11.34
N ASN A 114 -5.91 -11.81 11.04
CA ASN A 114 -5.84 -12.89 10.05
C ASN A 114 -6.65 -14.10 10.53
N GLY A 115 -7.67 -14.49 9.76
CA GLY A 115 -8.54 -15.59 10.12
C GLY A 115 -9.63 -15.24 11.15
N ILE A 116 -9.82 -13.95 11.45
CA ILE A 116 -10.76 -13.49 12.47
C ILE A 116 -11.81 -12.55 11.85
N LYS A 117 -13.08 -12.81 12.12
CA LYS A 117 -14.15 -11.90 11.69
C LYS A 117 -14.12 -10.64 12.53
N SER A 118 -14.18 -9.47 11.88
CA SER A 118 -14.21 -8.19 12.55
C SER A 118 -15.09 -7.20 11.79
N LYS A 119 -15.23 -5.99 12.34
CA LYS A 119 -15.99 -4.92 11.66
C LYS A 119 -15.35 -4.50 10.34
N HIS A 120 -14.08 -4.84 10.10
CA HIS A 120 -13.36 -4.54 8.86
C HIS A 120 -13.52 -5.64 7.81
N GLY A 121 -14.28 -6.68 8.11
CA GLY A 121 -14.46 -7.84 7.26
C GLY A 121 -13.60 -9.01 7.69
N PHE A 122 -13.67 -10.09 6.94
CA PHE A 122 -12.89 -11.29 7.19
C PHE A 122 -11.85 -11.48 6.10
N TYR A 123 -10.63 -11.81 6.50
CA TYR A 123 -9.61 -12.25 5.56
C TYR A 123 -8.77 -13.36 6.16
N GLU A 124 -8.23 -14.20 5.29
CA GLU A 124 -7.34 -15.28 5.70
C GLU A 124 -6.28 -15.49 4.61
N PHE A 125 -5.03 -15.36 5.00
CA PHE A 125 -3.87 -15.63 4.15
C PHE A 125 -3.00 -16.69 4.82
N LYS A 126 -2.33 -17.51 4.02
CA LYS A 126 -1.37 -18.50 4.54
C LYS A 126 -0.18 -17.81 5.16
N GLU A 127 0.20 -16.64 4.64
CA GLU A 127 1.30 -15.85 5.16
C GLU A 127 1.05 -14.36 4.91
N ILE A 128 1.37 -13.55 5.89
CA ILE A 128 1.36 -12.08 5.76
C ILE A 128 2.75 -11.59 6.15
N GLU A 129 3.43 -10.91 5.23
CA GLU A 129 4.76 -10.36 5.45
C GLU A 129 4.72 -8.84 5.25
N ILE A 130 5.25 -8.11 6.21
CA ILE A 130 5.39 -6.66 6.12
C ILE A 130 6.86 -6.34 5.92
N ILE A 131 7.19 -5.64 4.86
CA ILE A 131 8.58 -5.31 4.56
C ILE A 131 8.80 -3.81 4.55
N SER A 132 10.04 -3.42 4.86
CA SER A 132 10.45 -2.03 4.92
C SER A 132 10.91 -1.55 3.55
N ALA A 133 10.48 -0.33 3.18
CA ALA A 133 11.02 0.37 2.01
C ALA A 133 12.32 1.11 2.35
N GLY A 134 12.75 1.05 3.61
CA GLY A 134 13.90 1.79 4.11
C GLY A 134 13.49 2.96 4.97
N GLU A 135 14.46 3.63 5.56
CA GLU A 135 14.20 4.78 6.41
C GLU A 135 13.70 5.96 5.58
N ARG A 136 12.88 6.80 6.22
CA ARG A 136 12.44 8.03 5.57
C ARG A 136 13.60 8.98 5.41
N ASP A 137 13.64 9.61 4.23
CA ASP A 137 14.56 10.70 3.97
C ASP A 137 14.01 11.95 4.68
N PRO A 138 14.77 12.62 5.57
CA PRO A 138 14.30 13.83 6.22
C PRO A 138 13.87 14.92 5.24
N ASP A 139 14.51 15.00 4.08
CA ASP A 139 14.17 15.96 3.04
C ASP A 139 12.86 15.63 2.35
N ALA A 140 12.35 14.42 2.55
CA ALA A 140 11.11 13.95 1.96
C ALA A 140 10.00 13.79 2.99
N ASP A 141 10.09 14.42 4.14
CA ASP A 141 9.10 14.31 5.22
C ASP A 141 7.68 14.57 4.74
N GLY A 142 7.50 15.58 3.90
CA GLY A 142 6.19 15.86 3.33
C GLY A 142 5.63 14.73 2.48
N ALA A 143 6.48 13.81 2.06
CA ALA A 143 6.11 12.68 1.22
C ALA A 143 5.68 11.45 2.02
N SER A 144 5.90 11.45 3.32
CA SER A 144 5.60 10.27 4.12
C SER A 144 4.15 9.83 3.96
N GLY A 145 3.25 10.78 3.90
CA GLY A 145 1.87 10.51 3.50
C GLY A 145 1.14 9.42 4.28
N MET A 146 1.76 8.89 5.26
CA MET A 146 1.18 7.78 6.01
C MET A 146 1.19 8.01 7.48
#